data_bf3e3e0195506d8d0fe1fbffb2e6f906
#
_entry.id   bf3e3e0195506d8d0fe1fbffb2e6f906
#
_cell.length_a   1.000
_cell.length_b   1.000
_cell.length_c   1.000
_cell.angle_alpha   90.00
_cell.angle_beta   90.00
_cell.angle_gamma   90.00
#
_symmetry.space_group_name_H-M   'P 1'
#
loop_
_entity.id
_entity.type
_entity.pdbx_description
1 polymer ?
#
loop_
_entity_poly.entity_id
_entity_poly.type
_entity_poly.pdbx_seq_one_letter_code
_entity_poly.pdbx_strand_id
1 'polypeptide(L)'
;MSIREEIANNIVDTLRDAVIQPTRIKMATRQPFDFDKLSNAQFPAVLVRTADESREDSSIAGTMGKRMASINYELVCFVKSGIIDQARNNIIEAVEEGLELDRTRGGYALDTQLINIEVDEGSIDPVGGVILTVRVVYEYTRGTT
;
A
#
# COMPACT_ATOMS: atom_id res chain seq x y z
N MET A 1 9.40 -1.60 17.92
CA MET A 1 8.29 -1.33 16.98
C MET A 1 7.56 -2.60 16.65
N SER A 2 6.27 -2.50 16.43
CA SER A 2 5.50 -3.68 16.03
C SER A 2 5.81 -4.08 14.59
N ILE A 3 5.52 -5.34 14.27
CA ILE A 3 5.66 -5.83 12.89
C ILE A 3 4.75 -5.01 11.96
N ARG A 4 3.56 -4.65 12.41
CA ARG A 4 2.62 -3.82 11.64
C ARG A 4 3.24 -2.48 11.24
N GLU A 5 3.93 -1.85 12.18
CA GLU A 5 4.62 -0.57 11.93
C GLU A 5 5.73 -0.74 10.90
N GLU A 6 6.52 -1.80 11.05
CA GLU A 6 7.62 -2.08 10.11
C GLU A 6 7.10 -2.33 8.70
N ILE A 7 5.99 -3.06 8.59
CA ILE A 7 5.37 -3.34 7.29
C ILE A 7 4.87 -2.04 6.65
N ALA A 8 4.18 -1.20 7.40
CA ALA A 8 3.67 0.06 6.89
C ALA A 8 4.81 0.97 6.40
N ASN A 9 5.86 1.07 7.19
CA ASN A 9 7.03 1.86 6.83
C ASN A 9 7.72 1.30 5.59
N ASN A 10 7.81 -0.02 5.48
CA ASN A 10 8.41 -0.66 4.32
C ASN A 10 7.60 -0.37 3.04
N ILE A 11 6.28 -0.38 3.13
CA ILE A 11 5.44 -0.04 1.97
C ILE A 11 5.74 1.39 1.51
N VAL A 12 5.78 2.34 2.43
CA VAL A 12 6.09 3.74 2.10
C VAL A 12 7.48 3.85 1.46
N ASP A 13 8.48 3.22 2.08
CA ASP A 13 9.85 3.29 1.57
C ASP A 13 9.98 2.67 0.18
N THR A 14 9.31 1.55 -0.04
CA THR A 14 9.28 0.89 -1.35
C THR A 14 8.71 1.81 -2.42
N LEU A 15 7.61 2.50 -2.11
CA LEU A 15 6.97 3.38 -3.07
C LEU A 15 7.78 4.66 -3.32
N ARG A 16 8.50 5.15 -2.31
CA ARG A 16 9.33 6.36 -2.45
C ARG A 16 10.58 6.13 -3.27
N ASP A 17 11.24 5.00 -3.03
CA ASP A 17 12.61 4.79 -3.51
C ASP A 17 12.67 4.06 -4.83
N ALA A 18 11.67 3.30 -5.17
CA ALA A 18 11.69 2.51 -6.38
C ALA A 18 11.52 3.38 -7.63
N VAL A 19 12.36 3.15 -8.62
CA VAL A 19 12.13 3.67 -9.96
C VAL A 19 11.13 2.69 -10.59
N ILE A 20 9.88 3.08 -10.61
CA ILE A 20 8.78 2.21 -11.01
C ILE A 20 8.26 2.65 -12.38
N GLN A 21 8.15 1.69 -13.28
CA GLN A 21 7.55 1.93 -14.59
C GLN A 21 6.09 1.49 -14.56
N PRO A 22 5.21 2.14 -15.33
CA PRO A 22 5.49 3.25 -16.25
C PRO A 22 5.56 4.62 -15.58
N THR A 23 5.24 4.72 -14.30
CA THR A 23 5.10 5.99 -13.60
C THR A 23 5.86 5.97 -12.28
N ARG A 24 6.66 7.01 -12.04
CA ARG A 24 7.33 7.17 -10.77
C ARG A 24 6.41 7.90 -9.79
N ILE A 25 6.27 7.35 -8.59
CA ILE A 25 5.52 7.98 -7.50
C ILE A 25 6.35 9.13 -6.93
N LYS A 26 5.78 10.33 -6.91
CA LYS A 26 6.49 11.53 -6.47
C LYS A 26 6.38 11.76 -4.97
N MET A 27 5.32 11.29 -4.34
CA MET A 27 5.11 11.44 -2.92
C MET A 27 4.41 10.21 -2.38
N ALA A 28 4.96 9.61 -1.33
CA ALA A 28 4.31 8.52 -0.61
C ALA A 28 4.45 8.81 0.88
N THR A 29 3.35 8.75 1.63
CA THR A 29 3.33 9.14 3.03
C THR A 29 2.24 8.41 3.79
N ARG A 30 2.39 8.34 5.11
CA ARG A 30 1.36 7.86 6.03
C ARG A 30 0.61 9.03 6.68
N GLN A 31 1.06 10.26 6.46
CA GLN A 31 0.42 11.45 7.01
C GLN A 31 -0.70 11.92 6.08
N PRO A 32 -1.92 12.08 6.57
CA PRO A 32 -3.01 12.62 5.76
C PRO A 32 -2.64 13.98 5.18
N PHE A 33 -3.07 14.22 3.97
CA PHE A 33 -2.83 15.49 3.28
C PHE A 33 -4.05 15.87 2.46
N ASP A 34 -4.12 17.15 2.13
CA ASP A 34 -5.17 17.68 1.25
C ASP A 34 -4.62 17.71 -0.17
N PHE A 35 -5.17 16.87 -1.06
CA PHE A 35 -4.66 16.76 -2.42
C PHE A 35 -4.81 18.07 -3.21
N ASP A 36 -5.75 18.93 -2.83
CA ASP A 36 -5.93 20.23 -3.49
C ASP A 36 -4.75 21.18 -3.26
N LYS A 37 -3.98 20.93 -2.22
CA LYS A 37 -2.84 21.77 -1.85
C LYS A 37 -1.51 21.27 -2.39
N LEU A 38 -1.51 20.14 -3.09
CA LEU A 38 -0.29 19.60 -3.66
C LEU A 38 0.11 20.37 -4.91
N SER A 39 1.42 20.57 -5.09
CA SER A 39 1.93 21.14 -6.33
C SER A 39 1.91 20.07 -7.42
N ASN A 40 1.97 20.49 -8.68
CA ASN A 40 2.01 19.56 -9.81
C ASN A 40 3.18 18.57 -9.70
N ALA A 41 4.29 19.01 -9.12
CA ALA A 41 5.47 18.16 -8.97
C ALA A 41 5.30 17.04 -7.93
N GLN A 42 4.25 17.09 -7.12
CA GLN A 42 3.98 16.09 -6.08
C GLN A 42 3.06 14.96 -6.55
N PHE A 43 2.52 15.04 -7.76
CA PHE A 43 1.72 13.97 -8.33
C PHE A 43 2.60 13.05 -9.19
N PRO A 44 2.35 11.75 -9.20
CA PRO A 44 1.37 10.98 -8.43
C PRO A 44 1.72 10.93 -6.94
N ALA A 45 0.71 11.03 -6.10
CA ALA A 45 0.86 10.98 -4.65
C ALA A 45 0.10 9.77 -4.09
N VAL A 46 0.67 9.13 -3.08
CA VAL A 46 0.06 7.96 -2.44
C VAL A 46 0.04 8.16 -0.93
N LEU A 47 -1.15 7.99 -0.35
CA LEU A 47 -1.33 7.95 1.09
C LEU A 47 -1.48 6.50 1.51
N VAL A 48 -0.60 6.01 2.37
CA VAL A 48 -0.64 4.66 2.91
C VAL A 48 -1.30 4.70 4.27
N ARG A 49 -2.39 3.97 4.45
CA ARG A 49 -3.06 3.90 5.74
C ARG A 49 -3.40 2.47 6.10
N THR A 50 -3.34 2.17 7.40
CA THR A 50 -3.69 0.87 7.92
C THR A 50 -5.21 0.73 7.94
N ALA A 51 -5.70 -0.37 7.41
CA ALA A 51 -7.12 -0.69 7.46
C ALA A 51 -7.35 -1.81 8.49
N ASP A 52 -8.18 -2.77 8.16
CA ASP A 52 -8.53 -3.85 9.08
C ASP A 52 -7.50 -4.98 9.10
N GLU A 53 -7.56 -5.77 10.15
CA GLU A 53 -6.68 -6.92 10.33
C GLU A 53 -7.47 -8.05 10.97
N SER A 54 -7.25 -9.27 10.48
CA SER A 54 -7.78 -10.48 11.10
C SER A 54 -6.63 -11.37 11.54
N ARG A 55 -6.86 -12.13 12.61
CA ARG A 55 -5.82 -12.98 13.20
C ARG A 55 -6.37 -14.36 13.49
N GLU A 56 -5.52 -15.37 13.27
CA GLU A 56 -5.87 -16.76 13.54
C GLU A 56 -4.62 -17.52 13.98
N ASP A 57 -4.80 -18.72 14.50
CA ASP A 57 -3.67 -19.54 14.87
C ASP A 57 -2.95 -20.03 13.60
N SER A 58 -1.63 -19.93 13.60
CA SER A 58 -0.83 -20.20 12.40
C SER A 58 -0.66 -21.68 12.11
N SER A 59 -0.85 -22.54 13.10
CA SER A 59 -0.75 -23.96 12.87
C SER A 59 -1.65 -24.75 13.83
N ILE A 60 -2.08 -25.89 13.34
CA ILE A 60 -2.93 -26.82 14.08
C ILE A 60 -2.16 -27.51 15.19
N ALA A 61 -0.87 -27.70 15.02
CA ALA A 61 -0.06 -28.50 15.93
C ALA A 61 0.43 -27.74 17.15
N GLY A 62 -0.20 -26.61 17.45
CA GLY A 62 0.18 -25.86 18.62
C GLY A 62 1.61 -25.40 18.59
N THR A 63 2.04 -24.81 17.50
CA THR A 63 3.28 -24.07 17.49
C THR A 63 3.11 -22.99 18.54
N MET A 64 3.63 -23.24 19.70
CA MET A 64 3.31 -22.54 20.93
C MET A 64 3.39 -21.04 20.74
N GLY A 65 2.22 -20.39 20.79
CA GLY A 65 2.11 -18.97 20.72
C GLY A 65 2.26 -18.33 19.33
N LYS A 66 2.38 -19.11 18.27
CA LYS A 66 2.45 -18.57 16.91
C LYS A 66 1.06 -18.30 16.36
N ARG A 67 0.89 -17.12 15.79
CA ARG A 67 -0.35 -16.72 15.14
C ARG A 67 -0.06 -16.08 13.78
N MET A 68 -1.05 -16.14 12.91
CA MET A 68 -0.98 -15.52 11.58
C MET A 68 -1.95 -14.36 11.51
N ALA A 69 -1.51 -13.27 10.93
CA ALA A 69 -2.33 -12.09 10.72
C ALA A 69 -2.42 -11.77 9.25
N SER A 70 -3.60 -11.35 8.82
CA SER A 70 -3.81 -10.76 7.50
C SER A 70 -4.22 -9.32 7.74
N ILE A 71 -3.35 -8.40 7.41
CA ILE A 71 -3.60 -6.98 7.58
C ILE A 71 -3.79 -6.32 6.21
N ASN A 72 -4.78 -5.45 6.13
CA ASN A 72 -5.04 -4.71 4.91
C ASN A 72 -4.53 -3.28 5.06
N TYR A 73 -3.87 -2.81 4.02
CA TYR A 73 -3.47 -1.42 3.88
C TYR A 73 -4.20 -0.83 2.69
N GLU A 74 -4.69 0.39 2.85
CA GLU A 74 -5.27 1.13 1.75
C GLU A 74 -4.26 2.14 1.24
N LEU A 75 -3.98 2.05 -0.06
CA LEU A 75 -3.13 2.99 -0.74
C LEU A 75 -4.02 3.92 -1.56
N VAL A 76 -4.23 5.12 -1.03
CA VAL A 76 -5.07 6.11 -1.68
C VAL A 76 -4.17 6.90 -2.64
N CYS A 77 -4.35 6.67 -3.93
CA CYS A 77 -3.50 7.24 -4.96
C CYS A 77 -4.19 8.41 -5.64
N PHE A 78 -3.46 9.51 -5.80
CA PHE A 78 -3.95 10.69 -6.51
C PHE A 78 -3.07 10.94 -7.72
N VAL A 79 -3.70 11.09 -8.88
CA VAL A 79 -3.02 11.41 -10.14
C VAL A 79 -3.58 12.68 -10.71
N LYS A 80 -2.77 13.42 -11.45
CA LYS A 80 -3.18 14.64 -12.12
C LYS A 80 -2.76 14.58 -13.58
N SER A 81 -3.72 14.57 -14.48
CA SER A 81 -3.46 14.38 -15.90
C SER A 81 -4.65 14.86 -16.72
N GLY A 82 -4.41 15.22 -17.96
CA GLY A 82 -5.48 15.44 -18.93
C GLY A 82 -6.14 14.14 -19.39
N ILE A 83 -5.48 12.99 -19.15
CA ILE A 83 -6.01 11.67 -19.48
C ILE A 83 -6.03 10.86 -18.17
N ILE A 84 -7.05 11.11 -17.36
CA ILE A 84 -7.13 10.59 -16.00
C ILE A 84 -7.17 9.07 -15.97
N ASP A 85 -7.94 8.44 -16.84
CA ASP A 85 -8.08 6.98 -16.84
C ASP A 85 -6.74 6.29 -17.09
N GLN A 86 -5.97 6.79 -18.04
CA GLN A 86 -4.64 6.25 -18.32
C GLN A 86 -3.70 6.48 -17.14
N ALA A 87 -3.76 7.65 -16.51
CA ALA A 87 -2.93 7.96 -15.35
C ALA A 87 -3.24 7.05 -14.17
N ARG A 88 -4.52 6.71 -13.95
CA ARG A 88 -4.92 5.75 -12.91
C ARG A 88 -4.35 4.37 -13.20
N ASN A 89 -4.48 3.90 -14.43
CA ASN A 89 -3.95 2.58 -14.82
C ASN A 89 -2.44 2.52 -14.64
N ASN A 90 -1.75 3.61 -14.97
CA ASN A 90 -0.30 3.69 -14.82
C ASN A 90 0.12 3.62 -13.34
N ILE A 91 -0.59 4.30 -12.45
CA ILE A 91 -0.24 4.27 -11.02
C ILE A 91 -0.56 2.89 -10.41
N ILE A 92 -1.64 2.25 -10.84
CA ILE A 92 -1.98 0.90 -10.38
C ILE A 92 -0.86 -0.07 -10.75
N GLU A 93 -0.43 -0.03 -12.00
CA GLU A 93 0.64 -0.89 -12.49
C GLU A 93 1.94 -0.62 -11.75
N ALA A 94 2.28 0.66 -11.54
CA ALA A 94 3.49 1.04 -10.84
C ALA A 94 3.50 0.52 -9.39
N VAL A 95 2.39 0.68 -8.68
CA VAL A 95 2.28 0.20 -7.31
C VAL A 95 2.42 -1.32 -7.26
N GLU A 96 1.72 -2.02 -8.12
CA GLU A 96 1.78 -3.48 -8.15
C GLU A 96 3.19 -3.97 -8.44
N GLU A 97 3.85 -3.43 -9.44
CA GLU A 97 5.22 -3.79 -9.76
C GLU A 97 6.16 -3.51 -8.59
N GLY A 98 6.01 -2.35 -7.95
CA GLY A 98 6.86 -1.99 -6.82
C GLY A 98 6.71 -2.94 -5.65
N LEU A 99 5.49 -3.30 -5.31
CA LEU A 99 5.24 -4.23 -4.20
C LEU A 99 5.69 -5.65 -4.51
N GLU A 100 5.65 -6.07 -5.77
CA GLU A 100 6.08 -7.41 -6.17
C GLU A 100 7.60 -7.59 -6.13
N LEU A 101 8.37 -6.50 -6.10
CA LEU A 101 9.83 -6.59 -5.99
C LEU A 101 10.27 -7.27 -4.70
N ASP A 102 9.50 -7.12 -3.62
CA ASP A 102 9.75 -7.79 -2.36
C ASP A 102 8.42 -8.09 -1.67
N ARG A 103 7.93 -9.29 -1.84
CA ARG A 103 6.64 -9.69 -1.28
C ARG A 103 6.69 -9.91 0.23
N THR A 104 7.88 -9.94 0.81
CA THR A 104 8.07 -10.19 2.24
C THR A 104 8.21 -8.91 3.07
N ARG A 105 8.12 -7.75 2.45
CA ARG A 105 8.25 -6.46 3.15
C ARG A 105 9.50 -6.41 4.02
N GLY A 106 10.66 -6.72 3.40
CA GLY A 106 11.92 -6.71 4.13
C GLY A 106 12.09 -7.86 5.11
N GLY A 107 11.34 -8.93 4.96
CA GLY A 107 11.39 -10.09 5.83
C GLY A 107 10.38 -10.07 6.96
N TYR A 108 9.56 -9.03 7.07
CA TYR A 108 8.56 -8.93 8.14
C TYR A 108 7.26 -9.67 7.80
N ALA A 109 7.04 -10.02 6.54
CA ALA A 109 5.81 -10.64 6.09
C ALA A 109 6.07 -11.92 5.32
N LEU A 110 5.04 -12.74 5.22
CA LEU A 110 5.07 -13.96 4.41
C LEU A 110 4.70 -13.68 2.96
N ASP A 111 3.78 -12.75 2.74
CA ASP A 111 3.31 -12.42 1.39
C ASP A 111 2.60 -11.08 1.38
N THR A 112 2.58 -10.46 0.20
CA THR A 112 1.89 -9.20 -0.08
C THR A 112 1.09 -9.36 -1.37
N GLN A 113 -0.21 -9.01 -1.36
CA GLN A 113 -1.07 -9.13 -2.54
C GLN A 113 -1.94 -7.88 -2.68
N LEU A 114 -2.05 -7.40 -3.91
CA LEU A 114 -3.06 -6.40 -4.26
C LEU A 114 -4.38 -7.13 -4.47
N ILE A 115 -5.38 -6.87 -3.63
CA ILE A 115 -6.61 -7.65 -3.61
C ILE A 115 -7.85 -6.90 -4.08
N ASN A 116 -7.80 -5.58 -4.12
CA ASN A 116 -8.94 -4.78 -4.57
C ASN A 116 -8.50 -3.45 -5.14
N ILE A 117 -9.22 -2.99 -6.14
CA ILE A 117 -8.98 -1.71 -6.80
C ILE A 117 -10.32 -0.99 -6.88
N GLU A 118 -10.39 0.20 -6.29
CA GLU A 118 -11.59 1.02 -6.32
C GLU A 118 -11.26 2.37 -6.95
N VAL A 119 -11.91 2.66 -8.06
CA VAL A 119 -11.67 3.88 -8.85
C VAL A 119 -12.75 4.90 -8.53
N ASP A 120 -12.36 6.16 -8.29
CA ASP A 120 -13.35 7.19 -8.08
C ASP A 120 -14.03 7.55 -9.41
N GLU A 121 -15.15 8.26 -9.32
CA GLU A 121 -15.96 8.61 -10.49
C GLU A 121 -15.39 9.77 -11.30
N GLY A 122 -14.19 10.24 -10.98
CA GLY A 122 -13.56 11.32 -11.74
C GLY A 122 -14.19 12.67 -11.55
N SER A 123 -14.78 12.91 -10.40
CA SER A 123 -15.53 14.12 -10.12
C SER A 123 -14.68 15.38 -9.95
N ILE A 124 -13.36 15.25 -9.86
CA ILE A 124 -12.45 16.38 -9.57
C ILE A 124 -11.37 16.48 -10.64
N ASP A 125 -11.81 16.62 -11.88
CA ASP A 125 -10.90 16.84 -13.00
C ASP A 125 -10.06 18.12 -12.77
N PRO A 126 -8.73 18.12 -12.97
CA PRO A 126 -7.89 17.07 -13.60
C PRO A 126 -7.25 16.09 -12.61
N VAL A 127 -7.73 16.00 -11.38
CA VAL A 127 -7.22 15.07 -10.38
C VAL A 127 -8.11 13.82 -10.33
N GLY A 128 -7.51 12.66 -10.45
CA GLY A 128 -8.19 11.38 -10.32
C GLY A 128 -7.70 10.63 -9.11
N GLY A 129 -8.56 9.82 -8.51
CA GLY A 129 -8.22 8.99 -7.36
C GLY A 129 -8.45 7.52 -7.62
N VAL A 130 -7.66 6.70 -6.95
CA VAL A 130 -7.88 5.26 -6.92
C VAL A 130 -7.45 4.74 -5.55
N ILE A 131 -8.22 3.83 -4.98
CA ILE A 131 -7.88 3.19 -3.71
C ILE A 131 -7.50 1.74 -3.99
N LEU A 132 -6.28 1.40 -3.63
CA LEU A 132 -5.77 0.05 -3.76
C LEU A 132 -5.74 -0.58 -2.38
N THR A 133 -6.36 -1.75 -2.25
CA THR A 133 -6.29 -2.51 -1.00
C THR A 133 -5.24 -3.60 -1.16
N VAL A 134 -4.25 -3.56 -0.28
CA VAL A 134 -3.14 -4.50 -0.28
C VAL A 134 -3.24 -5.35 0.98
N ARG A 135 -3.26 -6.67 0.81
CA ARG A 135 -3.25 -7.60 1.93
C ARG A 135 -1.82 -8.06 2.17
N VAL A 136 -1.39 -7.95 3.42
CA VAL A 136 -0.09 -8.46 3.86
C VAL A 136 -0.32 -9.52 4.92
N VAL A 137 0.25 -10.69 4.72
CA VAL A 137 0.15 -11.80 5.67
C VAL A 137 1.47 -11.91 6.42
N TYR A 138 1.40 -11.93 7.74
CA TYR A 138 2.59 -12.08 8.57
C TYR A 138 2.32 -13.01 9.75
N GLU A 139 3.39 -13.57 10.29
CA GLU A 139 3.34 -14.45 11.45
C GLU A 139 3.99 -13.75 12.64
N TYR A 140 3.44 -13.92 13.81
CA TYR A 140 3.96 -13.29 15.02
C TYR A 140 3.79 -14.21 16.21
N THR A 141 4.57 -13.97 17.27
CA THR A 141 4.41 -14.67 18.53
C THR A 141 3.36 -13.95 19.38
N ARG A 142 2.46 -14.71 19.99
CA ARG A 142 1.39 -14.14 20.83
C ARG A 142 1.94 -13.15 21.83
N GLY A 143 1.28 -12.00 21.90
CA GLY A 143 1.61 -10.98 22.87
C GLY A 143 2.79 -10.08 22.51
N THR A 144 3.41 -10.26 21.33
CA THR A 144 4.60 -9.48 20.96
C THR A 144 4.38 -8.43 19.90
N THR A 145 3.17 -8.29 19.36
CA THR A 145 2.96 -7.31 18.29
C THR A 145 1.73 -6.45 18.48
#